data_5180b57bca6b197800b18f28d05dbfc1
#
_entry.id   5180b57bca6b197800b18f28d05dbfc1
#
_cell.length_a   1.000
_cell.length_b   1.000
_cell.length_c   1.000
_cell.angle_alpha   90.00
_cell.angle_beta   90.00
_cell.angle_gamma   90.00
#
_symmetry.space_group_name_H-M   'P 1'
#
loop_
_entity.id
_entity.type
_entity.pdbx_description
1 polymer ?
#
loop_
_entity_poly.entity_id
_entity_poly.type
_entity_poly.pdbx_seq_one_letter_code
_entity_poly.pdbx_strand_id
1 'polypeptide(L)'
;MTSSNVETYRAGHEAFNQRDFEAMTKQYADSITWTDHPQGRTFSTPQEFKDDFLTGWAVSSSDIRIVGPRYFDAGQTVVCTFTATGTHDGPLGPFSATGKDFALPLCEMWHFDSGGRVVGGDLYYDQASLLTQLGLMPQGED
;
A
#
# COMPACT_ATOMS: atom_id res chain seq x y z
N MET A 1 -8.70 -13.70 -20.67
CA MET A 1 -9.32 -12.39 -20.38
C MET A 1 -9.05 -12.00 -18.93
N THR A 2 -8.60 -10.78 -18.71
CA THR A 2 -8.39 -10.24 -17.38
C THR A 2 -9.75 -9.81 -16.82
N SER A 3 -10.04 -10.11 -15.55
CA SER A 3 -11.29 -9.70 -14.93
C SER A 3 -11.34 -8.18 -14.74
N SER A 4 -12.55 -7.63 -14.64
CA SER A 4 -12.75 -6.20 -14.40
C SER A 4 -12.19 -5.79 -13.02
N ASN A 5 -12.23 -6.68 -12.03
CA ASN A 5 -11.67 -6.42 -10.70
C ASN A 5 -10.14 -6.31 -10.76
N VAL A 6 -9.48 -7.18 -11.51
CA VAL A 6 -8.03 -7.09 -11.75
C VAL A 6 -7.69 -5.77 -12.45
N GLU A 7 -8.47 -5.37 -13.44
CA GLU A 7 -8.23 -4.10 -14.15
C GLU A 7 -8.42 -2.89 -13.24
N THR A 8 -9.45 -2.91 -12.37
CA THR A 8 -9.67 -1.86 -11.39
C THR A 8 -8.48 -1.75 -10.43
N TYR A 9 -7.96 -2.88 -9.97
CA TYR A 9 -6.82 -2.93 -9.06
C TYR A 9 -5.56 -2.39 -9.76
N ARG A 10 -5.30 -2.85 -10.97
CA ARG A 10 -4.15 -2.39 -11.78
C ARG A 10 -4.21 -0.88 -11.99
N ALA A 11 -5.36 -0.36 -12.37
CA ALA A 11 -5.55 1.08 -12.57
C ALA A 11 -5.30 1.86 -11.28
N GLY A 12 -5.72 1.30 -10.13
CA GLY A 12 -5.45 1.90 -8.82
C GLY A 12 -3.95 2.01 -8.53
N HIS A 13 -3.19 0.96 -8.81
CA HIS A 13 -1.73 0.99 -8.62
C HIS A 13 -1.05 1.97 -9.56
N GLU A 14 -1.51 2.06 -10.81
CA GLU A 14 -0.98 3.05 -11.76
C GLU A 14 -1.25 4.47 -11.26
N ALA A 15 -2.45 4.72 -10.75
CA ALA A 15 -2.81 6.01 -10.15
C ALA A 15 -1.94 6.35 -8.94
N PHE A 16 -1.65 5.37 -8.09
CA PHE A 16 -0.74 5.55 -6.97
C PHE A 16 0.64 6.01 -7.46
N ASN A 17 1.18 5.36 -8.47
CA ASN A 17 2.48 5.73 -9.02
C ASN A 17 2.50 7.13 -9.61
N GLN A 18 1.33 7.63 -10.04
CA GLN A 18 1.16 9.00 -10.55
C GLN A 18 0.81 9.99 -9.44
N ARG A 19 0.68 9.53 -8.19
CA ARG A 19 0.23 10.33 -7.04
C ARG A 19 -1.21 10.85 -7.19
N ASP A 20 -2.01 10.19 -8.01
CA ASP A 20 -3.41 10.53 -8.21
C ASP A 20 -4.27 9.66 -7.26
N PHE A 21 -4.32 10.06 -6.01
CA PHE A 21 -5.02 9.29 -4.97
C PHE A 21 -6.54 9.36 -5.13
N GLU A 22 -7.05 10.42 -5.74
CA GLU A 22 -8.48 10.50 -6.08
C GLU A 22 -8.84 9.43 -7.11
N ALA A 23 -8.05 9.30 -8.17
CA ALA A 23 -8.27 8.26 -9.18
C ALA A 23 -8.11 6.86 -8.57
N MET A 24 -7.13 6.66 -7.67
CA MET A 24 -6.89 5.38 -7.04
C MET A 24 -8.10 4.89 -6.24
N THR A 25 -8.79 5.79 -5.56
CA THR A 25 -9.92 5.45 -4.69
C THR A 25 -11.28 5.65 -5.35
N LYS A 26 -11.31 5.95 -6.64
CA LYS A 26 -12.54 6.25 -7.38
C LYS A 26 -13.57 5.12 -7.31
N GLN A 27 -13.12 3.87 -7.33
CA GLN A 27 -13.99 2.70 -7.29
C GLN A 27 -14.23 2.15 -5.88
N TYR A 28 -13.79 2.87 -4.86
CA TYR A 28 -14.00 2.46 -3.47
C TYR A 28 -15.44 2.75 -3.04
N ALA A 29 -16.03 1.83 -2.27
CA ALA A 29 -17.31 2.07 -1.61
C ALA A 29 -17.14 3.15 -0.54
N ASP A 30 -18.24 3.77 -0.13
CA ASP A 30 -18.21 4.82 0.90
C ASP A 30 -17.76 4.30 2.26
N SER A 31 -18.05 3.03 2.54
CA SER A 31 -17.61 2.34 3.76
C SER A 31 -16.73 1.16 3.37
N ILE A 32 -15.54 1.10 3.94
CA ILE A 32 -14.55 0.06 3.65
C ILE A 32 -14.00 -0.51 4.95
N THR A 33 -13.30 -1.64 4.83
CA THR A 33 -12.44 -2.17 5.90
C THR A 33 -11.10 -2.49 5.27
N TRP A 34 -10.16 -1.57 5.38
CA TRP A 34 -8.84 -1.68 4.79
C TRP A 34 -7.80 -1.71 5.91
N THR A 35 -7.03 -2.80 5.99
CA THR A 35 -6.13 -3.03 7.13
C THR A 35 -4.67 -3.14 6.68
N ASP A 36 -3.83 -2.31 7.28
CA ASP A 36 -2.37 -2.42 7.24
C ASP A 36 -1.99 -3.29 8.45
N HIS A 37 -1.76 -4.58 8.19
CA HIS A 37 -1.55 -5.54 9.27
C HIS A 37 -0.25 -5.32 10.05
N PRO A 38 0.89 -5.02 9.41
CA PRO A 38 2.13 -4.77 10.17
C PRO A 38 2.02 -3.60 11.14
N GLN A 39 1.24 -2.57 10.80
CA GLN A 39 1.04 -1.42 11.68
C GLN A 39 -0.19 -1.56 12.58
N GLY A 40 -1.02 -2.58 12.36
CA GLY A 40 -2.24 -2.80 13.14
C GLY A 40 -3.27 -1.68 12.96
N ARG A 41 -3.36 -1.08 11.78
CA ARG A 41 -4.26 0.04 11.51
C ARG A 41 -5.32 -0.36 10.50
N THR A 42 -6.57 0.03 10.77
CA THR A 42 -7.71 -0.18 9.88
C THR A 42 -8.32 1.15 9.50
N PHE A 43 -8.61 1.32 8.21
CA PHE A 43 -9.23 2.52 7.65
C PHE A 43 -10.66 2.18 7.23
N SER A 44 -11.61 3.03 7.59
CA SER A 44 -13.05 2.76 7.43
C SER A 44 -13.70 3.53 6.30
N THR A 45 -13.05 4.57 5.79
CA THR A 45 -13.55 5.38 4.68
C THR A 45 -12.44 5.63 3.66
N PRO A 46 -12.80 5.86 2.38
CA PRO A 46 -11.79 6.24 1.39
C PRO A 46 -11.01 7.51 1.76
N GLN A 47 -11.66 8.48 2.41
CA GLN A 47 -10.99 9.71 2.81
C GLN A 47 -9.92 9.45 3.87
N GLU A 48 -10.25 8.63 4.87
CA GLU A 48 -9.30 8.23 5.91
C GLU A 48 -8.12 7.47 5.30
N PHE A 49 -8.41 6.56 4.38
CA PHE A 49 -7.39 5.80 3.66
C PHE A 49 -6.45 6.72 2.88
N LYS A 50 -7.00 7.72 2.17
CA LYS A 50 -6.18 8.69 1.44
C LYS A 50 -5.32 9.56 2.37
N ASP A 51 -5.93 10.11 3.40
CA ASP A 51 -5.26 11.09 4.27
C ASP A 51 -4.20 10.44 5.16
N ASP A 52 -4.50 9.27 5.70
CA ASP A 52 -3.64 8.65 6.72
C ASP A 52 -2.70 7.60 6.13
N PHE A 53 -3.15 6.82 5.15
CA PHE A 53 -2.35 5.75 4.59
C PHE A 53 -1.56 6.20 3.36
N LEU A 54 -2.26 6.61 2.31
CA LEU A 54 -1.58 6.96 1.05
C LEU A 54 -0.68 8.17 1.21
N THR A 55 -1.19 9.21 1.83
CA THR A 55 -0.42 10.43 2.09
C THR A 55 0.74 10.14 3.04
N GLY A 56 0.53 9.30 4.04
CA GLY A 56 1.60 8.92 4.96
C GLY A 56 2.79 8.28 4.25
N TRP A 57 2.54 7.34 3.36
CA TRP A 57 3.62 6.72 2.59
C TRP A 57 4.30 7.72 1.64
N ALA A 58 3.52 8.57 0.97
CA ALA A 58 4.07 9.57 0.04
C ALA A 58 4.90 10.64 0.77
N VAL A 59 4.54 10.98 2.01
CA VAL A 59 5.32 11.92 2.83
C VAL A 59 6.62 11.28 3.30
N SER A 60 6.57 10.01 3.74
CA SER A 60 7.77 9.31 4.20
C SER A 60 8.75 9.02 3.06
N SER A 61 8.25 8.86 1.86
CA SER A 61 9.06 8.59 0.67
C SER A 61 8.39 9.25 -0.54
N SER A 62 8.94 10.41 -0.96
CA SER A 62 8.33 11.18 -2.04
C SER A 62 8.40 10.48 -3.39
N ASP A 63 9.34 9.55 -3.55
CA ASP A 63 9.55 8.78 -4.78
C ASP A 63 9.03 7.35 -4.68
N ILE A 64 8.20 7.03 -3.67
CA ILE A 64 7.70 5.66 -3.50
C ILE A 64 6.96 5.18 -4.75
N ARG A 65 7.26 3.96 -5.17
CA ARG A 65 6.66 3.35 -6.38
C ARG A 65 6.31 1.90 -6.12
N ILE A 66 5.24 1.48 -6.76
CA ILE A 66 4.84 0.08 -6.88
C ILE A 66 5.53 -0.47 -8.12
N VAL A 67 6.33 -1.53 -7.96
CA VAL A 67 7.15 -2.10 -9.01
C VAL A 67 6.85 -3.60 -9.15
N GLY A 68 6.69 -4.05 -10.40
CA GLY A 68 6.53 -5.46 -10.71
C GLY A 68 5.28 -6.11 -10.14
N PRO A 69 4.10 -5.46 -10.21
CA PRO A 69 2.90 -6.06 -9.62
C PRO A 69 2.45 -7.30 -10.38
N ARG A 70 2.07 -8.33 -9.61
CA ARG A 70 1.50 -9.57 -10.15
C ARG A 70 0.13 -9.77 -9.50
N TYR A 71 -0.91 -9.90 -10.31
CA TYR A 71 -2.29 -9.98 -9.85
C TYR A 71 -2.79 -11.42 -9.98
N PHE A 72 -3.46 -11.90 -8.93
CA PHE A 72 -4.04 -13.24 -8.86
C PHE A 72 -5.53 -13.08 -8.60
N ASP A 73 -6.35 -13.47 -9.57
CA ASP A 73 -7.80 -13.29 -9.53
C ASP A 73 -8.44 -14.42 -8.73
N ALA A 74 -9.06 -14.09 -7.61
CA ALA A 74 -9.82 -15.04 -6.78
C ALA A 74 -11.30 -14.62 -6.70
N GLY A 75 -11.83 -14.02 -7.77
CA GLY A 75 -13.23 -13.60 -7.84
C GLY A 75 -13.45 -12.22 -7.23
N GLN A 76 -14.13 -12.16 -6.10
CA GLN A 76 -14.36 -10.90 -5.40
C GLN A 76 -13.17 -10.47 -4.55
N THR A 77 -12.11 -11.26 -4.51
CA THR A 77 -10.82 -10.87 -3.93
C THR A 77 -9.76 -11.02 -5.00
N VAL A 78 -8.93 -9.98 -5.15
CA VAL A 78 -7.76 -10.05 -6.02
C VAL A 78 -6.53 -9.86 -5.13
N VAL A 79 -5.57 -10.77 -5.27
CA VAL A 79 -4.30 -10.72 -4.54
C VAL A 79 -3.25 -10.10 -5.45
N CYS A 80 -2.42 -9.25 -4.90
CA CYS A 80 -1.29 -8.67 -5.64
C CYS A 80 -0.01 -8.79 -4.82
N THR A 81 1.04 -9.28 -5.47
CA THR A 81 2.39 -9.17 -4.90
C THR A 81 3.16 -8.12 -5.69
N PHE A 82 3.89 -7.27 -5.00
CA PHE A 82 4.70 -6.24 -5.64
C PHE A 82 5.86 -5.83 -4.72
N THR A 83 6.77 -5.04 -5.27
CA THR A 83 7.83 -4.44 -4.48
C THR A 83 7.58 -2.93 -4.41
N ALA A 84 7.59 -2.36 -3.21
CA ALA A 84 7.59 -0.92 -3.04
C ALA A 84 9.04 -0.47 -2.94
N THR A 85 9.42 0.48 -3.78
CA THR A 85 10.77 1.06 -3.77
C THR A 85 10.68 2.55 -3.47
N GLY A 86 11.70 3.07 -2.83
CA GLY A 86 11.75 4.51 -2.57
C GLY A 86 12.95 4.90 -1.73
N THR A 87 13.02 6.19 -1.43
CA THR A 87 14.03 6.80 -0.56
C THR A 87 13.31 7.37 0.66
N HIS A 88 13.79 7.07 1.85
CA HIS A 88 13.22 7.59 3.09
C HIS A 88 13.65 9.04 3.27
N ASP A 89 12.93 9.95 2.65
CA ASP A 89 13.25 11.39 2.61
C ASP A 89 12.30 12.27 3.44
N GLY A 90 11.36 11.66 4.15
CA GLY A 90 10.44 12.35 5.06
C GLY A 90 10.16 11.51 6.30
N PRO A 91 9.39 12.03 7.26
CA PRO A 91 9.13 11.29 8.50
C PRO A 91 8.33 10.02 8.25
N LEU A 92 8.69 8.96 8.96
CA LEU A 92 7.96 7.70 9.00
C LEU A 92 7.60 7.43 10.47
N GLY A 93 6.34 7.75 10.85
CA GLY A 93 5.94 7.72 12.26
C GLY A 93 6.88 8.56 13.12
N PRO A 94 7.48 8.00 14.17
CA PRO A 94 8.40 8.76 15.04
C PRO A 94 9.80 8.90 14.45
N PHE A 95 10.08 8.32 13.29
CA PHE A 95 11.42 8.30 12.71
C PHE A 95 11.61 9.43 11.71
N SER A 96 12.67 10.22 11.92
CA SER A 96 13.08 11.24 10.96
C SER A 96 13.68 10.59 9.72
N ALA A 97 13.68 11.33 8.60
CA ALA A 97 14.24 10.87 7.34
C ALA A 97 15.69 10.39 7.49
N THR A 98 15.98 9.21 6.95
CA THR A 98 17.32 8.63 6.97
C THR A 98 18.08 8.87 5.66
N GLY A 99 17.36 9.21 4.58
CA GLY A 99 17.94 9.33 3.25
C GLY A 99 18.30 7.99 2.62
N LYS A 100 17.96 6.88 3.26
CA LYS A 100 18.28 5.55 2.75
C LYS A 100 17.21 5.01 1.81
N ASP A 101 17.64 4.21 0.85
CA ASP A 101 16.74 3.54 -0.08
C ASP A 101 16.17 2.27 0.53
N PHE A 102 14.98 1.90 0.06
CA PHE A 102 14.38 0.61 0.42
C PHE A 102 13.78 -0.07 -0.80
N ALA A 103 13.69 -1.40 -0.74
CA ALA A 103 12.95 -2.23 -1.66
C ALA A 103 12.23 -3.27 -0.82
N LEU A 104 10.92 -3.11 -0.66
CA LEU A 104 10.11 -3.88 0.27
C LEU A 104 9.13 -4.77 -0.48
N PRO A 105 9.24 -6.10 -0.39
CA PRO A 105 8.22 -6.99 -0.94
C PRO A 105 6.94 -6.90 -0.11
N LEU A 106 5.79 -6.82 -0.80
CA LEU A 106 4.49 -6.78 -0.14
C LEU A 106 3.53 -7.76 -0.80
N CYS A 107 2.55 -8.18 -0.02
CA CYS A 107 1.38 -8.90 -0.49
C CYS A 107 0.16 -8.13 -0.05
N GLU A 108 -0.70 -7.81 -1.01
CA GLU A 108 -1.89 -6.99 -0.77
C GLU A 108 -3.09 -7.68 -1.39
N MET A 109 -4.24 -7.53 -0.74
CA MET A 109 -5.50 -8.02 -1.29
C MET A 109 -6.47 -6.86 -1.36
N TRP A 110 -7.23 -6.78 -2.45
CA TRP A 110 -8.39 -5.90 -2.56
C TRP A 110 -9.64 -6.76 -2.62
N HIS A 111 -10.65 -6.39 -1.83
CA HIS A 111 -11.94 -7.07 -1.78
C HIS A 111 -12.98 -6.22 -2.49
N PHE A 112 -13.79 -6.87 -3.32
CA PHE A 112 -14.77 -6.21 -4.17
C PHE A 112 -16.17 -6.71 -3.83
N ASP A 113 -17.16 -5.82 -3.94
CA ASP A 113 -18.57 -6.24 -3.89
C ASP A 113 -19.01 -6.76 -5.27
N SER A 114 -20.28 -7.20 -5.38
CA SER A 114 -20.80 -7.74 -6.62
C SER A 114 -20.91 -6.68 -7.74
N GLY A 115 -20.88 -5.40 -7.39
CA GLY A 115 -20.92 -4.29 -8.35
C GLY A 115 -19.54 -3.80 -8.78
N GLY A 116 -18.46 -4.42 -8.29
CA GLY A 116 -17.09 -4.05 -8.67
C GLY A 116 -16.51 -2.90 -7.86
N ARG A 117 -17.15 -2.52 -6.75
CA ARG A 117 -16.57 -1.52 -5.85
C ARG A 117 -15.60 -2.18 -4.89
N VAL A 118 -14.54 -1.48 -4.55
CA VAL A 118 -13.60 -1.93 -3.52
C VAL A 118 -14.22 -1.69 -2.15
N VAL A 119 -14.42 -2.75 -1.38
CA VAL A 119 -15.01 -2.69 -0.03
C VAL A 119 -13.98 -2.91 1.07
N GLY A 120 -12.74 -3.18 0.71
CA GLY A 120 -11.69 -3.36 1.69
C GLY A 120 -10.40 -3.85 1.08
N GLY A 121 -9.43 -4.04 1.95
CA GLY A 121 -8.14 -4.58 1.58
C GLY A 121 -7.37 -5.06 2.78
N ASP A 122 -6.34 -5.84 2.52
CA ASP A 122 -5.40 -6.33 3.52
C ASP A 122 -3.99 -6.18 2.96
N LEU A 123 -3.11 -5.59 3.75
CA LEU A 123 -1.72 -5.39 3.36
C LEU A 123 -0.80 -6.10 4.35
N TYR A 124 0.13 -6.87 3.80
CA TYR A 124 1.14 -7.59 4.57
C TYR A 124 2.53 -7.27 4.04
N TYR A 125 3.43 -6.95 4.93
CA TYR A 125 4.85 -6.79 4.63
C TYR A 125 5.66 -7.00 5.91
N ASP A 126 6.96 -7.20 5.74
CA ASP A 126 7.86 -7.39 6.87
C ASP A 126 8.38 -6.03 7.34
N GLN A 127 7.78 -5.51 8.40
CA GLN A 127 8.16 -4.21 8.96
C GLN A 127 9.60 -4.23 9.49
N ALA A 128 10.05 -5.34 10.04
CA ALA A 128 11.44 -5.45 10.50
C ALA A 128 12.42 -5.31 9.32
N SER A 129 12.08 -5.89 8.16
CA SER A 129 12.89 -5.72 6.95
C SER A 129 12.97 -4.26 6.52
N LEU A 130 11.84 -3.54 6.51
CA LEU A 130 11.83 -2.12 6.18
C LEU A 130 12.72 -1.33 7.13
N LEU A 131 12.54 -1.51 8.43
CA LEU A 131 13.33 -0.79 9.44
C LEU A 131 14.81 -1.14 9.35
N THR A 132 15.15 -2.39 9.07
CA THR A 132 16.54 -2.81 8.87
C THR A 132 17.15 -2.11 7.66
N GLN A 133 16.45 -2.06 6.54
CA GLN A 133 16.93 -1.37 5.33
C GLN A 133 17.18 0.10 5.58
N LEU A 134 16.37 0.73 6.42
CA LEU A 134 16.50 2.15 6.76
C LEU A 134 17.47 2.41 7.90
N GLY A 135 18.08 1.36 8.47
CA GLY A 135 19.02 1.50 9.59
C GLY A 135 18.35 1.87 10.91
N LEU A 136 17.05 1.58 11.05
CA LEU A 136 16.25 1.95 12.21
C LEU A 136 16.00 0.80 13.18
N MET A 137 16.34 -0.44 12.80
CA MET A 137 16.24 -1.57 13.72
C MET A 137 17.32 -1.49 14.78
N PRO A 138 16.98 -1.70 16.06
CA PRO A 138 18.01 -1.79 17.09
C PRO A 138 19.00 -2.90 16.75
N GLN A 139 20.31 -2.61 16.92
CA GLN A 139 21.33 -3.63 16.81
C GLN A 139 21.24 -4.53 18.03
N GLY A 140 21.26 -5.84 17.83
CA GLY A 140 21.35 -6.77 18.93
C GLY A 140 22.66 -6.59 19.68
N GLU A 141 22.63 -6.76 21.00
CA GLU A 141 23.87 -6.82 21.76
C GLU A 141 24.55 -8.16 21.52
N ASP A 142 25.80 -8.12 21.16
CA ASP A 142 26.61 -9.33 20.98
C ASP A 142 27.06 -9.89 22.32
#